data_ce7e4a4e4b3c7470b9cf0ffb2857a524
#
_entry.id   ce7e4a4e4b3c7470b9cf0ffb2857a524
#
_cell.length_a   1.000
_cell.length_b   1.000
_cell.length_c   1.000
_cell.angle_alpha   90.00
_cell.angle_beta   90.00
_cell.angle_gamma   90.00
#
_symmetry.space_group_name_H-M   'P 1'
#
loop_
_entity.id
_entity.type
_entity.pdbx_description
1 polymer ?
#
loop_
_entity_poly.entity_id
_entity_poly.type
_entity_poly.pdbx_seq_one_letter_code
_entity_poly.pdbx_strand_id
1 'polypeptide(L)'
;IEKIKDYLINGGNLLLMLEPGVDNGLQKIFKDYGISWNSDFIYDEYSHLRADKYSIAVTRYPKNKITRDLALTVFPGAVALEPAVSNGTADIKSSFIPLIETSDRAGPARVKNLHEKKLIGLMVKSKANNSTVVILGDGDFATNSFYNIGDNGILFTRLINELAEVDNILQLEPKSYKEDVLNLTSSQAAALFLTATLVLPIIFLILGIYVFFRSRV
;
A
#
# COMPACT_ATOMS: atom_id res chain seq x y z
N ILE A 1 3.03 23.63 11.62
CA ILE A 1 3.80 22.71 12.45
C ILE A 1 3.37 22.85 13.91
N GLU A 2 3.42 24.04 14.52
CA GLU A 2 3.03 24.28 15.93
C GLU A 2 1.61 23.76 16.24
N LYS A 3 0.62 24.07 15.40
CA LYS A 3 -0.77 23.60 15.60
C LYS A 3 -0.89 22.07 15.65
N ILE A 4 -0.08 21.32 14.89
CA ILE A 4 -0.05 19.86 14.93
C ILE A 4 0.55 19.41 16.26
N LYS A 5 1.61 20.06 16.71
CA LYS A 5 2.24 19.78 18.01
C LYS A 5 1.25 20.00 19.15
N ASP A 6 0.57 21.15 19.16
CA ASP A 6 -0.46 21.47 20.17
C ASP A 6 -1.61 20.46 20.15
N TYR A 7 -2.06 20.05 18.96
CA TYR A 7 -3.12 19.05 18.80
C TYR A 7 -2.70 17.71 19.41
N LEU A 8 -1.47 17.24 19.15
CA LEU A 8 -0.95 15.99 19.70
C LEU A 8 -0.73 16.08 21.22
N ILE A 9 -0.21 17.20 21.74
CA ILE A 9 -0.03 17.41 23.19
C ILE A 9 -1.37 17.35 23.93
N ASN A 10 -2.45 17.80 23.30
CA ASN A 10 -3.81 17.74 23.86
C ASN A 10 -4.52 16.40 23.63
N GLY A 11 -3.80 15.36 23.27
CA GLY A 11 -4.35 13.99 23.11
C GLY A 11 -4.98 13.72 21.76
N GLY A 12 -4.71 14.55 20.75
CA GLY A 12 -5.22 14.32 19.39
C GLY A 12 -4.57 13.12 18.71
N ASN A 13 -5.31 12.43 17.84
CA ASN A 13 -4.84 11.29 17.08
C ASN A 13 -4.50 11.70 15.64
N LEU A 14 -3.42 11.14 15.07
CA LEU A 14 -2.91 11.53 13.76
C LEU A 14 -2.54 10.33 12.90
N LEU A 15 -2.97 10.33 11.64
CA LEU A 15 -2.41 9.50 10.57
C LEU A 15 -1.46 10.35 9.73
N LEU A 16 -0.20 9.98 9.71
CA LEU A 16 0.84 10.59 8.87
C LEU A 16 1.25 9.59 7.79
N MET A 17 1.06 9.96 6.54
CA MET A 17 1.52 9.21 5.38
C MET A 17 2.65 9.99 4.72
N LEU A 18 3.80 9.34 4.56
CA LEU A 18 5.02 9.94 4.05
C LEU A 18 5.16 9.69 2.56
N GLU A 19 5.96 10.54 1.91
CA GLU A 19 6.36 10.38 0.52
C GLU A 19 7.87 10.51 0.40
N PRO A 20 8.52 9.67 -0.44
CA PRO A 20 9.95 9.78 -0.68
C PRO A 20 10.32 11.13 -1.30
N GLY A 21 11.46 11.68 -0.87
CA GLY A 21 11.98 12.94 -1.38
C GLY A 21 11.24 14.19 -0.89
N VAL A 22 10.18 14.05 -0.09
CA VAL A 22 9.43 15.19 0.43
C VAL A 22 9.86 15.52 1.86
N ASP A 23 10.45 16.70 2.04
CA ASP A 23 10.68 17.26 3.38
C ASP A 23 9.45 18.09 3.78
N ASN A 24 8.62 17.52 4.66
CA ASN A 24 7.44 18.17 5.20
C ASN A 24 7.72 18.96 6.49
N GLY A 25 8.96 18.98 6.97
CA GLY A 25 9.40 19.64 8.21
C GLY A 25 8.86 19.00 9.50
N LEU A 26 8.10 17.89 9.42
CA LEU A 26 7.46 17.25 10.56
C LEU A 26 8.43 16.39 11.38
N GLN A 27 9.57 16.01 10.83
CA GLN A 27 10.57 15.20 11.55
C GLN A 27 10.97 15.81 12.91
N LYS A 28 10.97 17.14 13.03
CA LYS A 28 11.31 17.82 14.29
C LYS A 28 10.34 17.48 15.41
N ILE A 29 9.04 17.38 15.08
CA ILE A 29 7.99 17.01 16.05
C ILE A 29 8.16 15.53 16.46
N PHE A 30 8.34 14.66 15.47
CA PHE A 30 8.33 13.21 15.70
C PHE A 30 9.63 12.70 16.33
N LYS A 31 10.73 13.45 16.28
CA LYS A 31 11.91 13.18 17.10
C LYS A 31 11.59 13.19 18.60
N ASP A 32 10.73 14.08 19.05
CA ASP A 32 10.28 14.14 20.45
C ASP A 32 9.46 12.88 20.83
N TYR A 33 8.84 12.23 19.85
CA TYR A 33 8.16 10.92 19.99
C TYR A 33 9.10 9.73 19.78
N GLY A 34 10.39 9.98 19.55
CA GLY A 34 11.38 8.93 19.32
C GLY A 34 11.27 8.27 17.93
N ILE A 35 10.84 9.01 16.90
CA ILE A 35 10.71 8.50 15.55
C ILE A 35 11.47 9.40 14.59
N SER A 36 12.19 8.77 13.66
CA SER A 36 12.78 9.40 12.50
C SER A 36 12.53 8.57 11.25
N TRP A 37 12.77 9.14 10.09
CA TRP A 37 12.70 8.45 8.80
C TRP A 37 13.72 9.05 7.84
N ASN A 38 14.16 8.23 6.89
CA ASN A 38 14.94 8.70 5.77
C ASN A 38 13.99 8.95 4.58
N SER A 39 14.19 10.07 3.88
CA SER A 39 13.37 10.41 2.70
C SER A 39 13.71 9.57 1.47
N ASP A 40 14.66 8.65 1.54
CA ASP A 40 15.05 7.80 0.40
C ASP A 40 14.04 6.67 0.19
N PHE A 41 13.80 6.37 -1.09
CA PHE A 41 13.06 5.16 -1.47
C PHE A 41 13.72 3.92 -0.90
N ILE A 42 12.90 2.98 -0.49
CA ILE A 42 13.34 1.61 -0.24
C ILE A 42 12.81 0.69 -1.35
N TYR A 43 13.51 -0.42 -1.57
CA TYR A 43 13.09 -1.47 -2.46
C TYR A 43 13.07 -2.81 -1.73
N ASP A 44 12.35 -3.77 -2.27
CA ASP A 44 12.36 -5.15 -1.78
C ASP A 44 12.59 -6.09 -2.97
N GLU A 45 13.71 -6.82 -2.97
CA GLU A 45 14.05 -7.71 -4.07
C GLU A 45 13.22 -8.99 -4.08
N TYR A 46 12.61 -9.32 -2.96
CA TYR A 46 11.90 -10.58 -2.79
C TYR A 46 10.39 -10.42 -2.80
N SER A 47 9.89 -9.33 -2.23
CA SER A 47 8.46 -9.12 -2.01
C SER A 47 8.01 -7.81 -2.63
N HIS A 48 7.65 -7.87 -3.90
CA HIS A 48 7.23 -6.72 -4.68
C HIS A 48 6.12 -7.06 -5.68
N LEU A 49 5.38 -6.05 -6.14
CA LEU A 49 4.31 -6.22 -7.11
C LEU A 49 4.88 -6.25 -8.53
N ARG A 50 4.61 -7.33 -9.28
CA ARG A 50 5.06 -7.53 -10.66
C ARG A 50 6.59 -7.42 -10.78
N ALA A 51 7.09 -6.62 -11.74
CA ALA A 51 8.52 -6.39 -11.97
C ALA A 51 9.06 -5.13 -11.30
N ASP A 52 8.26 -4.45 -10.47
CA ASP A 52 8.62 -3.21 -9.81
C ASP A 52 8.99 -3.43 -8.35
N LYS A 53 10.30 -3.49 -8.08
CA LYS A 53 10.83 -3.71 -6.73
C LYS A 53 10.59 -2.57 -5.75
N TYR A 54 10.17 -1.39 -6.22
CA TYR A 54 9.80 -0.25 -5.39
C TYR A 54 8.32 -0.30 -4.96
N SER A 55 7.50 -1.10 -5.64
CA SER A 55 6.14 -1.41 -5.22
C SER A 55 6.14 -2.60 -4.25
N ILE A 56 6.42 -2.31 -2.98
CA ILE A 56 6.62 -3.33 -1.95
C ILE A 56 5.30 -4.05 -1.66
N ALA A 57 5.31 -5.38 -1.76
CA ALA A 57 4.16 -6.23 -1.49
C ALA A 57 4.34 -6.93 -0.15
N VAL A 58 3.46 -6.69 0.82
CA VAL A 58 3.55 -7.26 2.16
C VAL A 58 2.49 -8.33 2.34
N THR A 59 2.92 -9.53 2.72
CA THR A 59 2.04 -10.69 2.97
C THR A 59 2.21 -11.27 4.37
N ARG A 60 3.17 -10.75 5.15
CA ARG A 60 3.43 -11.15 6.53
C ARG A 60 3.50 -9.93 7.41
N TYR A 61 2.72 -9.92 8.46
CA TYR A 61 2.55 -8.75 9.33
C TYR A 61 2.93 -9.07 10.76
N PRO A 62 3.44 -8.07 11.51
CA PRO A 62 3.53 -8.15 12.97
C PRO A 62 2.14 -8.43 13.57
N LYS A 63 2.12 -9.21 14.65
CA LYS A 63 0.85 -9.59 15.31
C LYS A 63 0.23 -8.39 16.03
N ASN A 64 -0.84 -7.83 15.47
CA ASN A 64 -1.66 -6.80 16.10
C ASN A 64 -3.10 -6.84 15.54
N LYS A 65 -4.02 -6.07 16.16
CA LYS A 65 -5.43 -6.09 15.78
C LYS A 65 -5.72 -5.47 14.41
N ILE A 66 -4.88 -4.55 13.96
CA ILE A 66 -5.08 -3.80 12.69
C ILE A 66 -4.72 -4.66 11.48
N THR A 67 -3.56 -5.32 11.56
CA THR A 67 -3.01 -6.11 10.44
C THR A 67 -3.40 -7.59 10.49
N ARG A 68 -4.17 -8.01 11.52
CA ARG A 68 -4.67 -9.38 11.61
C ARG A 68 -5.51 -9.74 10.38
N ASP A 69 -5.26 -10.92 9.83
CA ASP A 69 -5.99 -11.51 8.71
C ASP A 69 -5.89 -10.73 7.38
N LEU A 70 -4.94 -9.79 7.27
CA LEU A 70 -4.59 -9.21 5.97
C LEU A 70 -3.78 -10.23 5.16
N ALA A 71 -4.16 -10.41 3.90
CA ALA A 71 -3.47 -11.32 2.98
C ALA A 71 -2.35 -10.62 2.20
N LEU A 72 -2.62 -9.41 1.69
CA LEU A 72 -1.69 -8.65 0.85
C LEU A 72 -1.95 -7.16 0.96
N THR A 73 -0.91 -6.38 1.21
CA THR A 73 -0.93 -4.91 1.00
C THR A 73 0.24 -4.49 0.12
N VAL A 74 0.06 -3.42 -0.66
CA VAL A 74 1.07 -2.92 -1.60
C VAL A 74 1.37 -1.46 -1.32
N PHE A 75 2.66 -1.13 -1.22
CA PHE A 75 3.18 0.20 -0.93
C PHE A 75 4.09 0.66 -2.08
N PRO A 76 3.56 1.45 -3.02
CA PRO A 76 4.31 1.91 -4.18
C PRO A 76 5.18 3.13 -3.85
N GLY A 77 6.42 2.89 -3.44
CA GLY A 77 7.35 3.97 -3.19
C GLY A 77 7.54 4.34 -1.71
N ALA A 78 7.71 3.34 -0.85
CA ALA A 78 7.82 3.57 0.59
C ALA A 78 9.17 4.13 1.05
N VAL A 79 9.15 4.79 2.19
CA VAL A 79 10.33 5.16 3.00
C VAL A 79 10.40 4.31 4.27
N ALA A 80 11.61 4.11 4.78
CA ALA A 80 11.82 3.39 6.04
C ALA A 80 11.62 4.31 7.24
N LEU A 81 10.98 3.76 8.29
CA LEU A 81 10.82 4.38 9.60
C LEU A 81 11.88 3.85 10.56
N GLU A 82 12.46 4.72 11.35
CA GLU A 82 13.50 4.41 12.32
C GLU A 82 13.06 4.83 13.73
N PRO A 83 12.50 3.89 14.52
CA PRO A 83 12.16 4.18 15.90
C PRO A 83 13.43 4.23 16.78
N ALA A 84 13.52 5.21 17.65
CA ALA A 84 14.70 5.44 18.53
C ALA A 84 14.94 4.31 19.54
N VAL A 85 14.00 3.39 19.72
CA VAL A 85 14.12 2.23 20.64
C VAL A 85 15.25 1.28 20.25
N SER A 86 15.66 1.27 18.98
CA SER A 86 16.77 0.41 18.53
C SER A 86 18.13 0.79 19.14
N ASN A 87 18.28 1.99 19.71
CA ASN A 87 19.57 2.52 20.18
C ASN A 87 19.73 2.59 21.71
N GLY A 88 18.78 2.03 22.48
CA GLY A 88 18.95 1.85 23.94
C GLY A 88 18.99 3.13 24.80
N THR A 89 18.62 4.29 24.27
CA THR A 89 18.86 5.59 24.91
C THR A 89 17.62 6.44 25.20
N ALA A 90 16.42 5.87 25.30
CA ALA A 90 15.28 6.72 25.56
C ALA A 90 14.44 6.21 26.73
N ASP A 91 14.25 7.09 27.70
CA ASP A 91 13.13 7.09 28.63
C ASP A 91 11.84 7.40 27.84
N ILE A 92 11.45 6.44 26.97
CA ILE A 92 10.42 6.67 25.97
C ILE A 92 9.06 6.56 26.65
N LYS A 93 8.45 7.70 26.88
CA LYS A 93 7.05 7.84 27.36
C LYS A 93 6.01 7.34 26.33
N SER A 94 6.43 6.52 25.37
CA SER A 94 5.60 6.05 24.26
C SER A 94 5.74 4.54 24.05
N SER A 95 4.65 3.92 23.60
CA SER A 95 4.62 2.51 23.20
C SER A 95 4.67 2.43 21.67
N PHE A 96 5.61 1.65 21.14
CA PHE A 96 5.79 1.43 19.70
C PHE A 96 5.18 0.09 19.29
N ILE A 97 4.29 0.12 18.32
CA ILE A 97 3.61 -1.06 17.80
C ILE A 97 3.92 -1.13 16.29
N PRO A 98 4.79 -2.04 15.85
CA PRO A 98 5.06 -2.23 14.43
C PRO A 98 3.80 -2.74 13.73
N LEU A 99 3.45 -2.14 12.61
CA LEU A 99 2.29 -2.51 11.80
C LEU A 99 2.72 -3.24 10.54
N ILE A 100 3.70 -2.70 9.82
CA ILE A 100 4.09 -3.17 8.50
C ILE A 100 5.60 -3.19 8.38
N GLU A 101 6.12 -4.34 7.98
CA GLU A 101 7.54 -4.58 7.75
C GLU A 101 7.75 -5.20 6.37
N THR A 102 8.88 -4.89 5.75
CA THR A 102 9.33 -5.49 4.49
C THR A 102 9.86 -6.90 4.71
N SER A 103 10.30 -7.56 3.63
CA SER A 103 11.13 -8.75 3.75
C SER A 103 12.55 -8.40 4.24
N ASP A 104 13.36 -9.41 4.52
CA ASP A 104 14.78 -9.27 4.86
C ASP A 104 15.67 -8.93 3.65
N ARG A 105 15.08 -8.84 2.46
CA ARG A 105 15.72 -8.46 1.20
C ARG A 105 15.42 -7.02 0.77
N ALA A 106 14.84 -6.23 1.65
CA ALA A 106 14.64 -4.82 1.42
C ALA A 106 15.91 -4.02 1.69
N GLY A 107 16.03 -2.88 1.04
CA GLY A 107 17.18 -2.00 1.21
C GLY A 107 16.89 -0.57 0.72
N PRO A 108 17.73 0.40 1.12
CA PRO A 108 17.62 1.77 0.62
C PRO A 108 18.07 1.85 -0.84
N ALA A 109 17.36 2.63 -1.66
CA ALA A 109 17.64 2.72 -3.09
C ALA A 109 19.06 3.22 -3.42
N ARG A 110 19.65 4.05 -2.56
CA ARG A 110 20.97 4.64 -2.76
C ARG A 110 22.14 3.75 -2.35
N VAL A 111 21.90 2.72 -1.53
CA VAL A 111 22.96 1.85 -1.04
C VAL A 111 22.76 0.45 -1.60
N LYS A 112 23.66 0.03 -2.48
CA LYS A 112 23.62 -1.31 -3.07
C LYS A 112 24.06 -2.37 -2.05
N ASN A 113 23.45 -3.54 -2.14
CA ASN A 113 23.80 -4.73 -1.33
C ASN A 113 23.63 -4.59 0.19
N LEU A 114 22.90 -3.58 0.66
CA LEU A 114 22.45 -3.51 2.03
C LEU A 114 21.03 -4.05 2.11
N HIS A 115 20.88 -5.26 2.63
CA HIS A 115 19.59 -5.92 2.76
C HIS A 115 19.28 -6.12 4.23
N GLU A 116 18.16 -5.60 4.67
CA GLU A 116 17.63 -5.81 6.01
C GLU A 116 16.13 -5.52 6.02
N LYS A 117 15.43 -6.13 6.97
CA LYS A 117 14.02 -5.83 7.18
C LYS A 117 13.84 -4.37 7.55
N LYS A 118 12.95 -3.68 6.85
CA LYS A 118 12.62 -2.27 7.09
C LYS A 118 11.21 -2.14 7.66
N LEU A 119 11.04 -1.25 8.62
CA LEU A 119 9.74 -0.86 9.13
C LEU A 119 9.17 0.23 8.21
N ILE A 120 7.96 0.02 7.69
CA ILE A 120 7.26 0.99 6.82
C ILE A 120 5.90 1.41 7.39
N GLY A 121 5.46 0.80 8.49
CA GLY A 121 4.24 1.18 9.18
C GLY A 121 4.40 1.02 10.69
N LEU A 122 4.11 2.09 11.44
CA LEU A 122 4.30 2.14 12.89
C LEU A 122 3.14 2.87 13.55
N MET A 123 2.63 2.33 14.65
CA MET A 123 1.75 3.05 15.56
C MET A 123 2.50 3.38 16.85
N VAL A 124 2.33 4.60 17.29
CA VAL A 124 2.90 5.13 18.55
C VAL A 124 1.79 5.62 19.44
N LYS A 125 1.74 5.08 20.65
CA LYS A 125 0.81 5.53 21.69
C LYS A 125 1.59 6.26 22.77
N SER A 126 1.31 7.53 22.95
CA SER A 126 1.92 8.35 24.02
C SER A 126 1.27 8.01 25.35
N LYS A 127 2.10 7.72 26.35
CA LYS A 127 1.65 7.52 27.75
C LYS A 127 1.40 8.83 28.49
N ALA A 128 1.90 9.93 27.95
CA ALA A 128 1.83 11.24 28.61
C ALA A 128 0.49 11.94 28.41
N ASN A 129 -0.10 11.79 27.23
CA ASN A 129 -1.29 12.54 26.80
C ASN A 129 -2.33 11.69 26.05
N ASN A 130 -2.14 10.36 26.01
CA ASN A 130 -3.01 9.37 25.33
C ASN A 130 -3.14 9.59 23.80
N SER A 131 -2.34 10.44 23.17
CA SER A 131 -2.37 10.60 21.73
C SER A 131 -1.88 9.32 21.04
N THR A 132 -2.51 9.00 19.92
CA THR A 132 -2.11 7.90 19.04
C THR A 132 -1.68 8.48 17.70
N VAL A 133 -0.47 8.13 17.27
CA VAL A 133 0.06 8.51 15.97
C VAL A 133 0.34 7.26 15.17
N VAL A 134 -0.22 7.19 13.97
CA VAL A 134 0.14 6.17 12.98
C VAL A 134 0.97 6.84 11.90
N ILE A 135 2.12 6.25 11.60
CA ILE A 135 3.00 6.71 10.53
C ILE A 135 3.17 5.59 9.52
N LEU A 136 2.89 5.89 8.26
CA LEU A 136 3.13 5.00 7.12
C LEU A 136 4.17 5.63 6.21
N GLY A 137 5.09 4.83 5.73
CA GLY A 137 6.16 5.26 4.84
C GLY A 137 5.72 5.51 3.40
N ASP A 138 4.43 5.41 3.11
CA ASP A 138 3.85 5.57 1.77
C ASP A 138 2.44 6.12 1.90
N GLY A 139 2.08 7.09 1.06
CA GLY A 139 0.71 7.62 0.95
C GLY A 139 -0.05 7.09 -0.25
N ASP A 140 0.65 6.63 -1.26
CA ASP A 140 0.06 6.16 -2.52
C ASP A 140 -0.78 4.90 -2.37
N PHE A 141 -0.50 4.06 -1.34
CA PHE A 141 -1.28 2.84 -1.07
C PHE A 141 -2.78 3.10 -0.88
N ALA A 142 -3.14 4.31 -0.41
CA ALA A 142 -4.52 4.72 -0.16
C ALA A 142 -5.15 5.53 -1.32
N THR A 143 -4.42 5.75 -2.42
CA THR A 143 -4.94 6.43 -3.61
C THR A 143 -5.88 5.55 -4.40
N ASN A 144 -6.68 6.14 -5.29
CA ASN A 144 -7.62 5.39 -6.14
C ASN A 144 -6.95 4.28 -6.97
N SER A 145 -5.67 4.45 -7.31
CA SER A 145 -4.91 3.46 -8.08
C SER A 145 -4.55 2.21 -7.28
N PHE A 146 -4.40 2.33 -5.96
CA PHE A 146 -3.89 1.25 -5.11
C PHE A 146 -4.87 0.81 -4.02
N TYR A 147 -5.88 1.61 -3.70
CA TYR A 147 -6.86 1.32 -2.66
C TYR A 147 -7.53 -0.05 -2.80
N ASN A 148 -7.84 -0.46 -4.03
CA ASN A 148 -8.48 -1.73 -4.34
C ASN A 148 -7.50 -2.88 -4.62
N ILE A 149 -6.18 -2.66 -4.44
CA ILE A 149 -5.18 -3.71 -4.60
C ILE A 149 -5.00 -4.47 -3.29
N GLY A 150 -5.28 -5.77 -3.31
CA GLY A 150 -5.22 -6.60 -2.11
C GLY A 150 -6.10 -6.04 -1.00
N ASP A 151 -5.53 -5.90 0.18
CA ASP A 151 -6.22 -5.42 1.39
C ASP A 151 -5.88 -3.97 1.76
N ASN A 152 -5.38 -3.17 0.81
CA ASN A 152 -5.00 -1.77 1.08
C ASN A 152 -6.16 -0.96 1.65
N GLY A 153 -7.35 -1.08 1.06
CA GLY A 153 -8.54 -0.38 1.56
C GLY A 153 -8.99 -0.87 2.93
N ILE A 154 -8.83 -2.17 3.23
CA ILE A 154 -9.13 -2.74 4.54
C ILE A 154 -8.16 -2.18 5.58
N LEU A 155 -6.86 -2.17 5.26
CA LEU A 155 -5.83 -1.58 6.13
C LEU A 155 -6.13 -0.12 6.42
N PHE A 156 -6.37 0.70 5.38
CA PHE A 156 -6.66 2.13 5.53
C PHE A 156 -7.89 2.36 6.42
N THR A 157 -8.98 1.63 6.19
CA THR A 157 -10.21 1.74 6.98
C THR A 157 -9.97 1.37 8.45
N ARG A 158 -9.21 0.29 8.71
CA ARG A 158 -8.88 -0.12 10.08
C ARG A 158 -8.01 0.92 10.81
N LEU A 159 -7.07 1.56 10.10
CA LEU A 159 -6.25 2.63 10.66
C LEU A 159 -7.09 3.86 11.06
N ILE A 160 -8.01 4.27 10.20
CA ILE A 160 -8.93 5.39 10.51
C ILE A 160 -9.81 5.04 11.70
N ASN A 161 -10.38 3.83 11.76
CA ASN A 161 -11.22 3.41 12.86
C ASN A 161 -10.47 3.37 14.20
N GLU A 162 -9.20 2.89 14.19
CA GLU A 162 -8.35 2.90 15.39
C GLU A 162 -8.10 4.31 15.89
N LEU A 163 -7.79 5.25 14.98
CA LEU A 163 -7.52 6.66 15.33
C LEU A 163 -8.79 7.43 15.73
N ALA A 164 -9.93 7.05 15.22
CA ALA A 164 -11.22 7.62 15.57
C ALA A 164 -11.79 7.02 16.87
N GLU A 165 -11.10 6.06 17.50
CA GLU A 165 -11.54 5.37 18.75
C GLU A 165 -12.94 4.73 18.63
N VAL A 166 -13.26 4.27 17.44
CA VAL A 166 -14.57 3.65 17.20
C VAL A 166 -14.51 2.18 17.57
N ASP A 167 -14.84 1.86 18.80
CA ASP A 167 -14.73 0.50 19.36
C ASP A 167 -15.71 -0.53 18.77
N ASN A 168 -16.72 -0.13 18.01
CA ASN A 168 -17.78 -1.02 17.53
C ASN A 168 -18.33 -0.67 16.15
N ILE A 169 -17.49 -0.38 15.17
CA ILE A 169 -18.00 -0.52 13.81
C ILE A 169 -18.03 -2.01 13.52
N LEU A 170 -19.25 -2.55 13.32
CA LEU A 170 -19.44 -3.76 12.54
C LEU A 170 -18.45 -3.70 11.40
N GLN A 171 -17.52 -4.66 11.32
CA GLN A 171 -16.64 -4.82 10.17
C GLN A 171 -17.57 -5.16 8.99
N LEU A 172 -18.20 -4.14 8.43
CA LEU A 172 -18.73 -4.25 7.10
C LEU A 172 -17.48 -4.42 6.22
N GLU A 173 -17.20 -5.66 5.89
CA GLU A 173 -16.24 -5.94 4.83
C GLU A 173 -16.62 -5.00 3.68
N PRO A 174 -15.68 -4.14 3.22
CA PRO A 174 -15.96 -3.31 2.07
C PRO A 174 -16.44 -4.29 1.00
N LYS A 175 -17.65 -4.04 0.49
CA LYS A 175 -18.24 -4.86 -0.56
C LYS A 175 -17.18 -4.93 -1.65
N SER A 176 -16.45 -6.04 -1.72
CA SER A 176 -15.48 -6.23 -2.79
C SER A 176 -16.29 -6.17 -4.06
N TYR A 177 -16.24 -5.04 -4.75
CA TYR A 177 -16.58 -5.03 -6.15
C TYR A 177 -15.54 -5.97 -6.77
N LYS A 178 -15.93 -7.23 -6.94
CA LYS A 178 -15.26 -8.06 -7.92
C LYS A 178 -15.47 -7.31 -9.23
N GLU A 179 -14.47 -6.53 -9.61
CA GLU A 179 -14.33 -6.25 -11.04
C GLU A 179 -14.23 -7.64 -11.64
N ASP A 180 -15.25 -8.04 -12.38
CA ASP A 180 -15.19 -9.23 -13.20
C ASP A 180 -14.13 -8.96 -14.27
N VAL A 181 -12.89 -9.04 -13.84
CA VAL A 181 -11.74 -8.99 -14.75
C VAL A 181 -11.85 -10.26 -15.57
N LEU A 182 -12.15 -10.10 -16.85
CA LEU A 182 -12.23 -11.19 -17.78
C LEU A 182 -10.84 -11.86 -17.88
N ASN A 183 -10.60 -12.85 -17.02
CA ASN A 183 -9.37 -13.61 -16.99
C ASN A 183 -9.35 -14.61 -18.14
N LEU A 184 -8.95 -14.12 -19.33
CA LEU A 184 -8.74 -14.98 -20.49
C LEU A 184 -7.40 -15.71 -20.33
N THR A 185 -7.43 -17.02 -20.51
CA THR A 185 -6.20 -17.78 -20.73
C THR A 185 -5.56 -17.36 -22.05
N SER A 186 -4.26 -17.56 -22.20
CA SER A 186 -3.56 -17.21 -23.45
C SER A 186 -4.18 -17.87 -24.69
N SER A 187 -4.69 -19.09 -24.55
CA SER A 187 -5.40 -19.80 -25.64
C SER A 187 -6.75 -19.17 -25.97
N GLN A 188 -7.52 -18.72 -24.97
CA GLN A 188 -8.79 -18.03 -25.18
C GLN A 188 -8.59 -16.66 -25.81
N ALA A 189 -7.58 -15.91 -25.37
CA ALA A 189 -7.23 -14.62 -25.98
C ALA A 189 -6.81 -14.79 -27.46
N ALA A 190 -5.97 -15.80 -27.76
CA ALA A 190 -5.57 -16.12 -29.11
C ALA A 190 -6.77 -16.55 -30.00
N ALA A 191 -7.68 -17.36 -29.48
CA ALA A 191 -8.88 -17.79 -30.19
C ALA A 191 -9.80 -16.60 -30.51
N LEU A 192 -10.02 -15.70 -29.55
CA LEU A 192 -10.79 -14.47 -29.77
C LEU A 192 -10.14 -13.58 -30.83
N PHE A 193 -8.85 -13.39 -30.76
CA PHE A 193 -8.09 -12.59 -31.73
C PHE A 193 -8.21 -13.17 -33.16
N LEU A 194 -7.97 -14.48 -33.29
CA LEU A 194 -8.09 -15.15 -34.59
C LEU A 194 -9.52 -15.09 -35.15
N THR A 195 -10.53 -15.27 -34.31
CA THR A 195 -11.93 -15.19 -34.74
C THR A 195 -12.27 -13.78 -35.23
N ALA A 196 -11.90 -12.75 -34.48
CA ALA A 196 -12.19 -11.37 -34.84
C ALA A 196 -11.41 -10.92 -36.10
N THR A 197 -10.14 -11.32 -36.23
CA THR A 197 -9.24 -10.79 -37.27
C THR A 197 -9.30 -11.57 -38.56
N LEU A 198 -9.62 -12.86 -38.53
CA LEU A 198 -9.54 -13.74 -39.69
C LEU A 198 -10.90 -14.32 -40.06
N VAL A 199 -11.61 -14.93 -39.12
CA VAL A 199 -12.86 -15.64 -39.42
C VAL A 199 -13.99 -14.68 -39.84
N LEU A 200 -14.21 -13.61 -39.09
CA LEU A 200 -15.25 -12.63 -39.41
C LEU A 200 -15.03 -11.94 -40.77
N PRO A 201 -13.84 -11.42 -41.11
CA PRO A 201 -13.61 -10.84 -42.45
C PRO A 201 -13.80 -11.84 -43.58
N ILE A 202 -13.38 -13.11 -43.43
CA ILE A 202 -13.58 -14.15 -44.44
C ILE A 202 -15.08 -14.41 -44.67
N ILE A 203 -15.87 -14.50 -43.60
CA ILE A 203 -17.33 -14.67 -43.72
C ILE A 203 -17.93 -13.51 -44.50
N PHE A 204 -17.59 -12.27 -44.19
CA PHE A 204 -18.08 -11.11 -44.92
C PHE A 204 -17.64 -11.08 -46.38
N LEU A 205 -16.41 -11.52 -46.67
CA LEU A 205 -15.90 -11.61 -48.04
C LEU A 205 -16.68 -12.65 -48.82
N ILE A 206 -16.94 -13.83 -48.27
CA ILE A 206 -17.72 -14.89 -48.91
C ILE A 206 -19.16 -14.40 -49.17
N LEU A 207 -19.79 -13.76 -48.18
CA LEU A 207 -21.13 -13.20 -48.35
C LEU A 207 -21.17 -12.11 -49.44
N GLY A 208 -20.17 -11.25 -49.48
CA GLY A 208 -20.02 -10.20 -50.49
C GLY A 208 -19.91 -10.80 -51.92
N ILE A 209 -19.07 -11.82 -52.08
CA ILE A 209 -18.91 -12.55 -53.34
C ILE A 209 -20.24 -13.22 -53.75
N TYR A 210 -20.88 -13.89 -52.79
CA TYR A 210 -22.18 -14.55 -53.08
C TYR A 210 -23.24 -13.55 -53.54
N VAL A 211 -23.40 -12.42 -52.86
CA VAL A 211 -24.34 -11.37 -53.25
C VAL A 211 -23.99 -10.77 -54.62
N PHE A 212 -22.69 -10.55 -54.88
CA PHE A 212 -22.22 -10.03 -56.16
C PHE A 212 -22.60 -10.94 -57.34
N PHE A 213 -22.41 -12.24 -57.21
CA PHE A 213 -22.79 -13.17 -58.28
C PHE A 213 -24.30 -13.31 -58.42
N ARG A 214 -25.06 -13.30 -57.34
CA ARG A 214 -26.53 -13.37 -57.37
C ARG A 214 -27.17 -12.12 -57.96
N SER A 215 -26.57 -10.96 -57.83
CA SER A 215 -27.10 -9.71 -58.35
C SER A 215 -26.85 -9.52 -59.91
N ARG A 216 -26.06 -10.41 -60.47
CA ARG A 216 -25.76 -10.38 -61.90
C ARG A 216 -26.61 -11.38 -62.76
N VAL A 217 -27.47 -12.15 -62.11
CA VAL A 217 -28.46 -13.03 -62.70
C VAL A 217 -29.85 -12.36 -62.57
#